data_52ca86db6c7e054391ecf01a023b33b1
#
_entry.id   52ca86db6c7e054391ecf01a023b33b1
#
_cell.length_a   1.000
_cell.length_b   1.000
_cell.length_c   1.000
_cell.angle_alpha   90.00
_cell.angle_beta   90.00
_cell.angle_gamma   90.00
#
_symmetry.space_group_name_H-M   'P 1'
#
loop_
_entity.id
_entity.type
_entity.pdbx_description
1 polymer ?
#
loop_
_entity_poly.entity_id
_entity_poly.type
_entity_poly.pdbx_seq_one_letter_code
_entity_poly.pdbx_strand_id
1 'polypeptide(L)'
;MNRNSFIKTLLGGTTLISMDEFSTIVNAMSHSNEDNNHLREFASYGAIHLNITNLEKSTHFWTKIVGMKQRNTFQNTAEFGTEAETLVVVHQTAQTSFIKGYSGLYHFAIHAPNVVAFASMINRLNVNKYPYSPVDHTMSKSVYLDDPDGINVEFTLETPERFKRVVTTGGLRIEGTDGVIRSASERLDVNEILQALEDTDVNKIIPNDTYLGHVHLYANNVQNSNAFYKQLGYLSFNYLPQYMYADLGAGGDYQHRIVMNSWHGKNKPLAPAESAGLRHFQIIYKNKEKLSEVLANVSNYEEKEGGYWLDDPTGNKVFLTNNS
;
A
#
# COMPACT_ATOMS: atom_id res chain seq x y z
N MET A 1 27.68 7.54 -13.47
CA MET A 1 28.16 8.87 -13.94
C MET A 1 27.42 9.90 -13.12
N ASN A 2 28.07 10.84 -12.42
CA ASN A 2 27.34 11.77 -11.57
C ASN A 2 26.77 12.94 -12.40
N ARG A 3 25.75 13.62 -11.88
CA ARG A 3 25.01 14.71 -12.54
C ARG A 3 25.92 15.82 -13.12
N ASN A 4 27.01 16.13 -12.44
CA ASN A 4 27.96 17.17 -12.88
C ASN A 4 28.84 16.74 -14.06
N SER A 5 29.12 15.44 -14.20
CA SER A 5 29.86 14.88 -15.32
C SER A 5 29.03 14.87 -16.59
N PHE A 6 27.71 14.58 -16.47
CA PHE A 6 26.76 14.57 -17.59
C PHE A 6 26.54 15.99 -18.16
N ILE A 7 26.38 16.99 -17.30
CA ILE A 7 26.22 18.40 -17.71
C ILE A 7 27.47 18.92 -18.47
N LYS A 8 28.67 18.51 -18.05
CA LYS A 8 29.94 18.91 -18.76
C LYS A 8 30.08 18.27 -20.13
N THR A 9 29.53 17.09 -20.34
CA THR A 9 29.55 16.39 -21.61
C THR A 9 28.55 17.00 -22.63
N LEU A 10 27.42 17.50 -22.16
CA LEU A 10 26.41 18.19 -22.99
C LEU A 10 26.83 19.59 -23.45
N LEU A 11 27.63 20.29 -22.64
CA LEU A 11 28.10 21.63 -22.96
C LEU A 11 29.34 21.67 -23.92
N GLY A 12 29.92 20.51 -24.23
CA GLY A 12 31.06 20.38 -25.15
C GLY A 12 30.69 20.14 -26.62
N GLY A 13 29.42 19.97 -26.94
CA GLY A 13 28.93 19.81 -28.33
C GLY A 13 28.27 21.09 -28.83
N THR A 14 28.60 21.47 -30.08
CA THR A 14 28.19 22.73 -30.74
C THR A 14 26.71 22.82 -31.14
N THR A 15 25.79 22.16 -30.41
CA THR A 15 24.36 22.31 -30.64
C THR A 15 23.77 22.98 -29.39
N LEU A 16 23.37 24.25 -29.52
CA LEU A 16 22.60 24.97 -28.51
C LEU A 16 21.19 24.36 -28.43
N ILE A 17 20.96 23.51 -27.44
CA ILE A 17 19.63 23.04 -27.11
C ILE A 17 18.90 24.19 -26.38
N SER A 18 17.70 24.56 -26.85
CA SER A 18 16.91 25.62 -26.23
C SER A 18 16.52 25.22 -24.79
N MET A 19 16.27 26.22 -23.92
CA MET A 19 15.81 25.96 -22.52
C MET A 19 14.52 25.15 -22.49
N ASP A 20 13.66 25.29 -23.51
CA ASP A 20 12.41 24.54 -23.62
C ASP A 20 12.65 23.08 -24.02
N GLU A 21 13.60 22.81 -24.95
CA GLU A 21 14.01 21.45 -25.29
C GLU A 21 14.72 20.76 -24.13
N PHE A 22 15.55 21.50 -23.39
CA PHE A 22 16.19 20.97 -22.17
C PHE A 22 15.16 20.66 -21.07
N SER A 23 14.18 21.53 -20.87
CA SER A 23 13.06 21.32 -19.95
C SER A 23 12.21 20.10 -20.38
N THR A 24 11.95 19.93 -21.68
CA THR A 24 11.22 18.80 -22.24
C THR A 24 12.00 17.49 -22.09
N ILE A 25 13.32 17.50 -22.28
CA ILE A 25 14.20 16.34 -22.10
C ILE A 25 14.28 15.98 -20.59
N VAL A 26 14.40 16.96 -19.70
CA VAL A 26 14.41 16.73 -18.25
C VAL A 26 13.06 16.21 -17.78
N ASN A 27 11.95 16.75 -18.27
CA ASN A 27 10.61 16.23 -17.97
C ASN A 27 10.39 14.82 -18.57
N ALA A 28 10.83 14.55 -19.81
CA ALA A 28 10.77 13.21 -20.40
C ALA A 28 11.66 12.21 -19.64
N MET A 29 12.84 12.63 -19.15
CA MET A 29 13.68 11.78 -18.30
C MET A 29 13.12 11.59 -16.89
N SER A 30 12.42 12.57 -16.32
CA SER A 30 11.71 12.41 -15.05
C SER A 30 10.47 11.50 -15.19
N HIS A 31 9.79 11.52 -16.33
CA HIS A 31 8.66 10.62 -16.60
C HIS A 31 9.08 9.21 -17.03
N SER A 32 10.27 9.04 -17.64
CA SER A 32 10.77 7.70 -18.03
C SER A 32 11.43 6.91 -16.89
N ASN A 33 11.71 7.53 -15.75
CA ASN A 33 12.22 6.87 -14.54
C ASN A 33 11.11 6.54 -13.49
N GLU A 34 9.87 6.88 -13.75
CA GLU A 34 8.70 6.34 -13.04
C GLU A 34 8.31 4.96 -13.64
N ASP A 35 9.30 4.14 -13.96
CA ASP A 35 9.08 2.72 -14.24
C ASP A 35 8.38 2.14 -13.01
N ASN A 36 7.15 1.69 -13.18
CA ASN A 36 6.30 1.00 -12.21
C ASN A 36 7.12 -0.01 -11.40
N ASN A 37 7.73 0.44 -10.33
CA ASN A 37 8.69 -0.33 -9.52
C ASN A 37 8.05 -1.62 -8.98
N HIS A 38 6.74 -1.60 -8.72
CA HIS A 38 5.97 -2.78 -8.31
C HIS A 38 5.94 -3.88 -9.38
N LEU A 39 6.11 -3.57 -10.69
CA LEU A 39 6.17 -4.58 -11.76
C LEU A 39 7.45 -5.42 -11.73
N ARG A 40 8.49 -4.99 -11.02
CA ARG A 40 9.74 -5.75 -10.83
C ARG A 40 9.64 -6.76 -9.69
N GLU A 41 8.61 -6.64 -8.86
CA GLU A 41 8.43 -7.49 -7.70
C GLU A 41 8.01 -8.91 -8.09
N PHE A 42 8.36 -9.88 -7.25
CA PHE A 42 7.99 -11.28 -7.49
C PHE A 42 6.53 -11.57 -7.10
N ALA A 43 5.90 -10.68 -6.36
CA ALA A 43 4.49 -10.75 -5.97
C ALA A 43 3.88 -9.36 -5.85
N SER A 44 2.59 -9.26 -6.16
CA SER A 44 1.74 -8.10 -5.99
C SER A 44 0.47 -8.49 -5.22
N TYR A 45 -0.38 -7.53 -4.93
CA TYR A 45 -1.69 -7.81 -4.37
C TYR A 45 -2.75 -7.86 -5.47
N GLY A 46 -3.72 -8.76 -5.31
CA GLY A 46 -5.03 -8.64 -5.92
C GLY A 46 -5.97 -7.81 -5.05
N ALA A 47 -7.27 -8.11 -5.07
CA ALA A 47 -8.22 -7.41 -4.25
C ALA A 47 -8.07 -7.76 -2.75
N ILE A 48 -8.32 -6.75 -1.89
CA ILE A 48 -8.59 -6.98 -0.48
C ILE A 48 -10.10 -7.14 -0.27
N HIS A 49 -10.49 -8.13 0.51
CA HIS A 49 -11.88 -8.42 0.84
C HIS A 49 -12.18 -8.02 2.28
N LEU A 50 -13.26 -7.26 2.47
CA LEU A 50 -13.67 -6.71 3.77
C LEU A 50 -15.08 -7.16 4.13
N ASN A 51 -15.31 -7.52 5.38
CA ASN A 51 -16.64 -7.63 5.97
C ASN A 51 -17.08 -6.24 6.43
N ILE A 52 -18.26 -5.81 6.03
CA ILE A 52 -18.82 -4.49 6.33
C ILE A 52 -20.26 -4.62 6.89
N THR A 53 -20.74 -3.56 7.57
CA THR A 53 -22.10 -3.53 8.13
C THR A 53 -23.14 -3.00 7.16
N ASN A 54 -22.77 -2.12 6.22
CA ASN A 54 -23.73 -1.44 5.33
C ASN A 54 -23.17 -1.19 3.95
N LEU A 55 -23.74 -1.86 2.96
CA LEU A 55 -23.27 -1.79 1.56
C LEU A 55 -23.47 -0.41 0.91
N GLU A 56 -24.55 0.30 1.23
CA GLU A 56 -24.81 1.64 0.68
C GLU A 56 -23.78 2.67 1.17
N LYS A 57 -23.51 2.68 2.48
CA LYS A 57 -22.48 3.56 3.06
C LYS A 57 -21.09 3.26 2.50
N SER A 58 -20.72 1.97 2.40
CA SER A 58 -19.45 1.55 1.78
C SER A 58 -19.38 1.93 0.31
N THR A 59 -20.47 1.75 -0.45
CA THR A 59 -20.50 2.16 -1.86
C THR A 59 -20.30 3.67 -2.00
N HIS A 60 -20.96 4.48 -1.18
CA HIS A 60 -20.73 5.93 -1.16
C HIS A 60 -19.28 6.28 -0.84
N PHE A 61 -18.69 5.64 0.17
CA PHE A 61 -17.29 5.85 0.56
C PHE A 61 -16.33 5.52 -0.59
N TRP A 62 -16.41 4.32 -1.14
CA TRP A 62 -15.48 3.90 -2.19
C TRP A 62 -15.65 4.69 -3.48
N THR A 63 -16.88 5.08 -3.85
CA THR A 63 -17.12 5.81 -5.11
C THR A 63 -16.98 7.33 -4.98
N LYS A 64 -17.42 7.94 -3.90
CA LYS A 64 -17.44 9.41 -3.76
C LYS A 64 -16.27 9.96 -2.97
N ILE A 65 -15.87 9.29 -1.90
CA ILE A 65 -14.77 9.75 -1.05
C ILE A 65 -13.43 9.27 -1.62
N VAL A 66 -13.32 7.99 -1.99
CA VAL A 66 -12.10 7.42 -2.57
C VAL A 66 -11.99 7.70 -4.08
N GLY A 67 -13.09 7.67 -4.81
CA GLY A 67 -13.16 7.90 -6.25
C GLY A 67 -12.91 6.64 -7.08
N MET A 68 -13.18 5.48 -6.53
CA MET A 68 -13.15 4.21 -7.26
C MET A 68 -14.39 4.06 -8.14
N LYS A 69 -14.22 3.30 -9.23
CA LYS A 69 -15.33 2.76 -10.00
C LYS A 69 -15.99 1.63 -9.22
N GLN A 70 -17.32 1.64 -9.11
CA GLN A 70 -18.07 0.44 -8.76
C GLN A 70 -18.09 -0.48 -9.97
N ARG A 71 -17.44 -1.64 -9.88
CA ARG A 71 -17.20 -2.55 -11.00
C ARG A 71 -18.30 -3.60 -11.11
N ASN A 72 -18.70 -4.16 -9.97
CA ASN A 72 -19.71 -5.19 -9.90
C ASN A 72 -20.50 -5.08 -8.60
N THR A 73 -21.73 -5.63 -8.60
CA THR A 73 -22.55 -5.76 -7.41
C THR A 73 -23.37 -7.03 -7.54
N PHE A 74 -23.31 -7.86 -6.53
CA PHE A 74 -24.09 -9.09 -6.46
C PHE A 74 -24.57 -9.34 -5.04
N GLN A 75 -25.88 -9.34 -4.82
CA GLN A 75 -26.48 -9.52 -3.50
C GLN A 75 -25.90 -8.54 -2.45
N ASN A 76 -25.18 -9.08 -1.47
CA ASN A 76 -24.57 -8.35 -0.35
C ASN A 76 -23.08 -8.03 -0.59
N THR A 77 -22.61 -8.07 -1.84
CA THR A 77 -21.21 -7.86 -2.21
C THR A 77 -21.11 -6.79 -3.29
N ALA A 78 -20.09 -5.93 -3.18
CA ALA A 78 -19.72 -5.00 -4.25
C ALA A 78 -18.21 -4.93 -4.43
N GLU A 79 -17.80 -4.67 -5.67
CA GLU A 79 -16.40 -4.56 -6.09
C GLU A 79 -16.09 -3.14 -6.51
N PHE A 80 -14.95 -2.63 -6.03
CA PHE A 80 -14.48 -1.28 -6.31
C PHE A 80 -13.03 -1.29 -6.77
N GLY A 81 -12.67 -0.36 -7.63
CA GLY A 81 -11.30 -0.26 -8.13
C GLY A 81 -11.14 0.85 -9.16
N THR A 82 -10.17 0.65 -10.03
CA THR A 82 -9.93 1.50 -11.21
C THR A 82 -10.88 1.12 -12.35
N GLU A 83 -10.70 1.72 -13.53
CA GLU A 83 -11.38 1.23 -14.75
C GLU A 83 -10.89 -0.16 -15.15
N ALA A 84 -9.63 -0.49 -14.87
CA ALA A 84 -9.00 -1.74 -15.28
C ALA A 84 -9.16 -2.87 -14.25
N GLU A 85 -8.95 -2.59 -12.96
CA GLU A 85 -8.79 -3.62 -11.93
C GLU A 85 -9.69 -3.41 -10.71
N THR A 86 -10.07 -4.52 -10.05
CA THR A 86 -10.72 -4.53 -8.74
C THR A 86 -9.66 -4.48 -7.64
N LEU A 87 -9.76 -3.50 -6.74
CA LEU A 87 -8.84 -3.33 -5.62
C LEU A 87 -9.46 -3.71 -4.27
N VAL A 88 -10.76 -3.46 -4.11
CA VAL A 88 -11.50 -3.70 -2.87
C VAL A 88 -12.81 -4.43 -3.18
N VAL A 89 -13.08 -5.47 -2.43
CA VAL A 89 -14.36 -6.20 -2.44
C VAL A 89 -14.96 -6.14 -1.04
N VAL A 90 -16.17 -5.61 -0.93
CA VAL A 90 -16.87 -5.54 0.34
C VAL A 90 -18.02 -6.54 0.41
N HIS A 91 -18.18 -7.16 1.57
CA HIS A 91 -19.23 -8.13 1.86
C HIS A 91 -20.05 -7.66 3.05
N GLN A 92 -21.33 -7.38 2.85
CA GLN A 92 -22.23 -6.99 3.96
C GLN A 92 -22.60 -8.22 4.77
N THR A 93 -21.68 -8.62 5.65
CA THR A 93 -21.80 -9.80 6.53
C THR A 93 -21.56 -9.47 7.99
N ALA A 94 -20.99 -8.30 8.30
CA ALA A 94 -20.77 -7.86 9.67
C ALA A 94 -22.06 -7.33 10.30
N GLN A 95 -22.17 -7.49 11.63
CA GLN A 95 -23.26 -6.97 12.47
C GLN A 95 -22.81 -5.77 13.28
N THR A 96 -21.49 -5.65 13.53
CA THR A 96 -20.89 -4.56 14.31
C THR A 96 -19.72 -3.96 13.52
N SER A 97 -19.48 -2.66 13.76
CA SER A 97 -18.32 -1.95 13.19
C SER A 97 -17.00 -2.55 13.68
N PHE A 98 -15.90 -2.08 13.10
CA PHE A 98 -14.54 -2.49 13.45
C PHE A 98 -14.25 -2.28 14.94
N ILE A 99 -13.72 -3.30 15.60
CA ILE A 99 -13.42 -3.29 17.03
C ILE A 99 -11.91 -3.19 17.25
N LYS A 100 -11.47 -2.10 17.87
CA LYS A 100 -10.05 -1.88 18.22
C LYS A 100 -9.60 -2.83 19.34
N GLY A 101 -8.29 -3.14 19.36
CA GLY A 101 -7.67 -3.94 20.43
C GLY A 101 -7.60 -5.44 20.17
N TYR A 102 -8.03 -5.88 19.01
CA TYR A 102 -7.89 -7.25 18.51
C TYR A 102 -6.78 -7.36 17.47
N SER A 103 -6.29 -8.57 17.24
CA SER A 103 -5.43 -8.87 16.10
C SER A 103 -6.26 -8.88 14.80
N GLY A 104 -5.59 -8.83 13.65
CA GLY A 104 -6.21 -8.76 12.33
C GLY A 104 -5.66 -7.61 11.50
N LEU A 105 -6.50 -6.89 10.78
CA LEU A 105 -6.10 -5.75 9.98
C LEU A 105 -5.78 -4.53 10.87
N TYR A 106 -4.63 -3.90 10.65
CA TYR A 106 -4.36 -2.55 11.16
C TYR A 106 -4.80 -1.52 10.12
N HIS A 107 -4.26 -1.59 8.93
CA HIS A 107 -4.72 -0.89 7.74
C HIS A 107 -4.26 -1.61 6.45
N PHE A 108 -4.77 -1.18 5.34
CA PHE A 108 -4.21 -1.49 4.03
C PHE A 108 -4.04 -0.19 3.24
N ALA A 109 -3.11 -0.21 2.29
CA ALA A 109 -2.76 0.99 1.56
C ALA A 109 -3.04 0.88 0.07
N ILE A 110 -3.66 1.93 -0.44
CA ILE A 110 -3.88 2.18 -1.86
C ILE A 110 -2.80 3.16 -2.31
N HIS A 111 -1.94 2.70 -3.22
CA HIS A 111 -0.80 3.47 -3.70
C HIS A 111 -1.14 4.24 -4.96
N ALA A 112 -0.87 5.54 -4.91
CA ALA A 112 -0.99 6.42 -6.06
C ALA A 112 0.21 6.22 -7.00
N PRO A 113 0.03 6.18 -8.33
CA PRO A 113 1.12 5.97 -9.27
C PRO A 113 2.13 7.13 -9.30
N ASN A 114 1.69 8.34 -8.93
CA ASN A 114 2.53 9.54 -8.93
C ASN A 114 1.95 10.64 -8.02
N VAL A 115 2.68 11.74 -7.87
CA VAL A 115 2.29 12.86 -7.01
C VAL A 115 1.01 13.56 -7.48
N VAL A 116 0.72 13.61 -8.79
CA VAL A 116 -0.51 14.21 -9.35
C VAL A 116 -1.74 13.41 -8.90
N ALA A 117 -1.67 12.08 -9.02
CA ALA A 117 -2.73 11.18 -8.55
C ALA A 117 -2.91 11.27 -7.03
N PHE A 118 -1.83 11.36 -6.27
CA PHE A 118 -1.88 11.52 -4.81
C PHE A 118 -2.49 12.87 -4.41
N ALA A 119 -2.11 13.97 -5.08
CA ALA A 119 -2.72 15.29 -4.91
C ALA A 119 -4.23 15.27 -5.20
N SER A 120 -4.65 14.57 -6.27
CA SER A 120 -6.06 14.41 -6.62
C SER A 120 -6.86 13.64 -5.57
N MET A 121 -6.27 12.60 -4.95
CA MET A 121 -6.87 11.88 -3.82
C MET A 121 -7.08 12.83 -2.63
N ILE A 122 -6.06 13.61 -2.25
CA ILE A 122 -6.14 14.56 -1.14
C ILE A 122 -7.16 15.67 -1.44
N ASN A 123 -7.16 16.20 -2.67
CA ASN A 123 -8.14 17.23 -3.08
C ASN A 123 -9.59 16.71 -2.93
N ARG A 124 -9.85 15.47 -3.32
CA ARG A 124 -11.15 14.83 -3.16
C ARG A 124 -11.57 14.75 -1.69
N LEU A 125 -10.67 14.38 -0.80
CA LEU A 125 -10.93 14.36 0.64
C LEU A 125 -11.27 15.76 1.16
N ASN A 126 -10.52 16.78 0.74
CA ASN A 126 -10.75 18.18 1.13
C ASN A 126 -12.10 18.71 0.65
N VAL A 127 -12.45 18.49 -0.62
CA VAL A 127 -13.74 18.94 -1.21
C VAL A 127 -14.92 18.27 -0.50
N ASN A 128 -14.80 16.97 -0.21
CA ASN A 128 -15.83 16.22 0.53
C ASN A 128 -15.79 16.46 2.05
N LYS A 129 -14.83 17.27 2.55
CA LYS A 129 -14.61 17.50 3.98
C LYS A 129 -14.48 16.20 4.78
N TYR A 130 -13.89 15.18 4.16
CA TYR A 130 -13.67 13.88 4.80
C TYR A 130 -12.45 13.95 5.70
N PRO A 131 -12.53 13.52 6.98
CA PRO A 131 -11.41 13.61 7.90
C PRO A 131 -10.28 12.65 7.51
N TYR A 132 -9.04 13.11 7.57
CA TYR A 132 -7.85 12.31 7.35
C TYR A 132 -6.65 12.83 8.18
N SER A 133 -5.65 11.98 8.37
CA SER A 133 -4.40 12.29 9.06
C SER A 133 -3.22 12.22 8.08
N PRO A 134 -2.55 13.34 7.78
CA PRO A 134 -1.41 13.38 6.86
C PRO A 134 -0.11 13.03 7.59
N VAL A 135 0.68 12.10 7.03
CA VAL A 135 1.94 11.59 7.60
C VAL A 135 3.03 11.48 6.53
N ASP A 136 4.24 11.90 6.85
CA ASP A 136 5.47 11.65 6.09
C ASP A 136 6.29 10.57 6.82
N HIS A 137 6.48 9.43 6.18
CA HIS A 137 7.27 8.30 6.67
C HIS A 137 8.70 8.27 6.10
N THR A 138 9.13 9.31 5.40
CA THR A 138 10.37 9.40 4.64
C THR A 138 10.36 8.48 3.41
N MET A 139 10.06 7.18 3.57
CA MET A 139 9.95 6.21 2.47
C MET A 139 8.61 6.28 1.73
N SER A 140 7.64 6.99 2.29
CA SER A 140 6.34 7.27 1.68
C SER A 140 5.75 8.55 2.26
N LYS A 141 4.86 9.19 1.49
CA LYS A 141 3.97 10.26 1.93
C LYS A 141 2.56 9.70 1.94
N SER A 142 1.82 9.87 3.04
CA SER A 142 0.57 9.13 3.26
C SER A 142 -0.51 9.97 3.88
N VAL A 143 -1.77 9.60 3.63
CA VAL A 143 -2.95 10.09 4.37
C VAL A 143 -3.79 8.92 4.83
N TYR A 144 -4.17 8.92 6.10
CA TYR A 144 -4.95 7.88 6.76
C TYR A 144 -6.37 8.34 6.99
N LEU A 145 -7.34 7.49 6.69
CA LEU A 145 -8.76 7.74 6.92
C LEU A 145 -9.46 6.43 7.31
N ASP A 146 -10.56 6.56 8.03
CA ASP A 146 -11.38 5.40 8.37
C ASP A 146 -12.56 5.29 7.39
N ASP A 147 -12.90 4.08 6.97
CA ASP A 147 -14.12 3.83 6.22
C ASP A 147 -15.37 3.98 7.13
N PRO A 148 -16.61 3.84 6.62
CA PRO A 148 -17.82 3.99 7.44
C PRO A 148 -17.94 3.01 8.62
N ASP A 149 -17.23 1.88 8.57
CA ASP A 149 -17.17 0.90 9.64
C ASP A 149 -15.99 1.08 10.61
N GLY A 150 -15.12 2.06 10.34
CA GLY A 150 -13.91 2.33 11.12
C GLY A 150 -12.71 1.47 10.72
N ILE A 151 -12.75 0.83 9.55
CA ILE A 151 -11.60 0.15 8.96
C ILE A 151 -10.64 1.22 8.43
N ASN A 152 -9.39 1.19 8.88
CA ASN A 152 -8.40 2.19 8.48
C ASN A 152 -7.83 1.91 7.08
N VAL A 153 -7.84 2.92 6.24
CA VAL A 153 -7.33 2.94 4.86
C VAL A 153 -6.23 3.99 4.76
N GLU A 154 -5.15 3.64 4.11
CA GLU A 154 -4.06 4.55 3.81
C GLU A 154 -4.01 4.85 2.30
N PHE A 155 -3.88 6.12 1.92
CA PHE A 155 -3.44 6.49 0.57
C PHE A 155 -1.98 6.86 0.63
N THR A 156 -1.17 6.27 -0.26
CA THR A 156 0.28 6.34 -0.20
C THR A 156 0.88 6.78 -1.53
N LEU A 157 1.85 7.67 -1.46
CA LEU A 157 2.82 7.94 -2.52
C LEU A 157 4.18 7.38 -2.08
N GLU A 158 4.71 6.42 -2.82
CA GLU A 158 6.04 5.84 -2.54
C GLU A 158 7.15 6.86 -2.80
N THR A 159 8.12 6.93 -1.88
CA THR A 159 9.33 7.76 -1.98
C THR A 159 10.56 7.00 -1.44
N PRO A 160 10.82 5.75 -1.92
CA PRO A 160 11.88 4.89 -1.39
C PRO A 160 13.28 5.50 -1.55
N GLU A 161 13.49 6.36 -2.54
CA GLU A 161 14.73 7.08 -2.80
C GLU A 161 15.13 8.03 -1.65
N ARG A 162 14.17 8.42 -0.80
CA ARG A 162 14.39 9.27 0.38
C ARG A 162 14.88 8.48 1.60
N PHE A 163 14.65 7.17 1.62
CA PHE A 163 14.97 6.29 2.75
C PHE A 163 16.40 5.78 2.67
N LYS A 164 17.11 5.80 3.80
CA LYS A 164 18.44 5.21 3.92
C LYS A 164 18.46 4.04 4.90
N ARG A 165 17.98 4.23 6.13
CA ARG A 165 17.92 3.17 7.14
C ARG A 165 17.04 3.56 8.34
N VAL A 166 16.65 2.55 9.10
CA VAL A 166 16.07 2.74 10.43
C VAL A 166 17.17 2.97 11.46
N VAL A 167 16.94 3.92 12.37
CA VAL A 167 17.80 4.27 13.50
C VAL A 167 17.01 4.00 14.79
N THR A 168 17.57 3.18 15.67
CA THR A 168 16.91 2.77 16.93
C THR A 168 17.44 3.46 18.17
N THR A 169 18.48 4.28 18.04
CA THR A 169 19.02 5.06 19.15
C THR A 169 18.10 6.23 19.49
N GLY A 170 17.55 6.22 20.71
CA GLY A 170 16.62 7.26 21.17
C GLY A 170 15.20 7.14 20.62
N GLY A 171 14.77 5.93 20.24
CA GLY A 171 13.45 5.61 19.68
C GLY A 171 13.52 5.08 18.25
N LEU A 172 12.37 4.81 17.66
CA LEU A 172 12.26 4.41 16.25
C LEU A 172 12.31 5.67 15.37
N ARG A 173 13.39 5.80 14.61
CA ARG A 173 13.65 6.94 13.72
C ARG A 173 14.12 6.46 12.36
N ILE A 174 14.11 7.35 11.37
CA ILE A 174 14.57 7.08 10.01
C ILE A 174 15.65 8.11 9.65
N GLU A 175 16.78 7.61 9.14
CA GLU A 175 17.79 8.43 8.46
C GLU A 175 17.43 8.49 6.98
N GLY A 176 17.25 9.69 6.47
CA GLY A 176 17.03 9.94 5.05
C GLY A 176 18.34 9.90 4.26
N THR A 177 18.24 9.83 2.94
CA THR A 177 19.40 9.93 2.02
C THR A 177 20.07 11.30 2.06
N ASP A 178 19.40 12.31 2.58
CA ASP A 178 19.93 13.64 2.90
C ASP A 178 20.77 13.67 4.22
N GLY A 179 20.86 12.53 4.92
CA GLY A 179 21.59 12.40 6.19
C GLY A 179 20.85 12.91 7.42
N VAL A 180 19.60 13.40 7.28
CA VAL A 180 18.80 13.89 8.41
C VAL A 180 18.06 12.73 9.07
N ILE A 181 18.10 12.68 10.40
CA ILE A 181 17.36 11.70 11.20
C ILE A 181 16.02 12.31 11.62
N ARG A 182 14.92 11.69 11.20
CA ARG A 182 13.55 12.13 11.44
C ARG A 182 12.78 11.14 12.31
N SER A 183 11.62 11.55 12.81
CA SER A 183 10.62 10.59 13.31
C SER A 183 10.19 9.62 12.19
N ALA A 184 9.82 8.40 12.56
CA ALA A 184 9.20 7.47 11.59
C ALA A 184 7.80 7.91 11.13
N SER A 185 7.25 8.98 11.73
CA SER A 185 5.95 9.56 11.39
C SER A 185 6.02 11.05 11.66
N GLU A 186 6.30 11.85 10.65
CA GLU A 186 6.25 13.31 10.70
C GLU A 186 4.97 13.84 10.06
N ARG A 187 4.64 15.09 10.29
CA ARG A 187 3.47 15.71 9.63
C ARG A 187 3.80 15.97 8.16
N LEU A 188 2.98 15.42 7.25
CA LEU A 188 3.07 15.74 5.83
C LEU A 188 2.61 17.17 5.55
N ASP A 189 3.39 17.91 4.76
CA ASP A 189 2.93 19.18 4.19
C ASP A 189 1.98 18.91 3.00
N VAL A 190 0.69 18.94 3.30
CA VAL A 190 -0.38 18.74 2.31
C VAL A 190 -0.39 19.85 1.26
N ASN A 191 -0.01 21.09 1.63
CA ASN A 191 0.00 22.20 0.68
C ASN A 191 1.08 22.02 -0.39
N GLU A 192 2.25 21.47 -0.01
CA GLU A 192 3.29 21.08 -0.98
C GLU A 192 2.76 20.05 -1.99
N ILE A 193 2.06 19.02 -1.51
CA ILE A 193 1.49 18.00 -2.40
C ILE A 193 0.44 18.58 -3.34
N LEU A 194 -0.44 19.45 -2.82
CA LEU A 194 -1.50 20.06 -3.63
C LEU A 194 -0.99 21.03 -4.72
N GLN A 195 0.28 21.44 -4.68
CA GLN A 195 0.89 22.19 -5.78
C GLN A 195 1.02 21.35 -7.07
N ALA A 196 1.04 20.03 -6.94
CA ALA A 196 1.06 19.12 -8.09
C ALA A 196 -0.33 18.84 -8.67
N LEU A 197 -1.40 19.43 -8.12
CA LEU A 197 -2.76 19.20 -8.60
C LEU A 197 -2.95 19.85 -9.97
N GLU A 198 -3.20 19.03 -11.00
CA GLU A 198 -3.45 19.47 -12.36
C GLU A 198 -4.93 19.64 -12.67
N ASP A 199 -5.79 18.88 -11.98
CA ASP A 199 -7.23 18.86 -12.21
C ASP A 199 -8.01 18.84 -10.90
N THR A 200 -9.00 19.69 -10.79
CA THR A 200 -9.86 19.83 -9.59
C THR A 200 -11.14 19.00 -9.65
N ASP A 201 -11.40 18.28 -10.76
CA ASP A 201 -12.60 17.45 -10.88
C ASP A 201 -12.52 16.20 -9.99
N VAL A 202 -13.21 16.28 -8.86
CA VAL A 202 -13.28 15.20 -7.87
C VAL A 202 -14.19 14.03 -8.28
N ASN A 203 -14.87 14.11 -9.44
CA ASN A 203 -15.70 13.01 -9.94
C ASN A 203 -14.94 12.03 -10.84
N LYS A 204 -13.71 12.37 -11.23
CA LYS A 204 -12.86 11.46 -11.99
C LYS A 204 -12.55 10.19 -11.19
N ILE A 205 -12.58 9.05 -11.86
CA ILE A 205 -12.15 7.78 -11.29
C ILE A 205 -10.63 7.84 -11.09
N ILE A 206 -10.13 7.18 -10.04
CA ILE A 206 -8.70 7.06 -9.77
C ILE A 206 -7.96 6.41 -10.95
N PRO A 207 -6.69 6.78 -11.24
CA PRO A 207 -5.93 6.26 -12.37
C PRO A 207 -5.83 4.72 -12.39
N ASN A 208 -5.71 4.13 -13.58
CA ASN A 208 -5.61 2.67 -13.74
C ASN A 208 -4.37 2.08 -13.08
N ASP A 209 -3.27 2.85 -12.96
CA ASP A 209 -2.03 2.43 -12.31
C ASP A 209 -2.08 2.57 -10.78
N THR A 210 -3.24 2.92 -10.21
CA THR A 210 -3.48 2.86 -8.75
C THR A 210 -3.64 1.41 -8.34
N TYR A 211 -2.97 1.00 -7.26
CA TYR A 211 -2.94 -0.40 -6.84
C TYR A 211 -2.96 -0.58 -5.32
N LEU A 212 -3.27 -1.79 -4.85
CA LEU A 212 -3.10 -2.17 -3.45
C LEU A 212 -1.61 -2.40 -3.20
N GLY A 213 -0.97 -1.50 -2.46
CA GLY A 213 0.49 -1.47 -2.33
C GLY A 213 1.04 -2.17 -1.11
N HIS A 214 0.33 -2.15 0.02
CA HIS A 214 0.72 -2.93 1.20
C HIS A 214 -0.46 -3.29 2.11
N VAL A 215 -0.24 -4.32 2.92
CA VAL A 215 -1.15 -4.73 4.00
C VAL A 215 -0.40 -4.68 5.32
N HIS A 216 -0.94 -3.96 6.28
CA HIS A 216 -0.38 -3.84 7.63
C HIS A 216 -1.30 -4.56 8.63
N LEU A 217 -0.75 -5.53 9.33
CA LEU A 217 -1.49 -6.42 10.22
C LEU A 217 -1.16 -6.15 11.69
N TYR A 218 -2.17 -6.21 12.54
CA TYR A 218 -2.00 -6.45 13.95
C TYR A 218 -1.76 -7.94 14.19
N ALA A 219 -0.50 -8.33 14.29
CA ALA A 219 -0.11 -9.70 14.56
C ALA A 219 -0.24 -10.04 16.04
N ASN A 220 -0.74 -11.23 16.35
CA ASN A 220 -0.71 -11.75 17.72
C ASN A 220 0.73 -11.99 18.22
N ASN A 221 1.63 -12.36 17.28
CA ASN A 221 3.06 -12.55 17.51
C ASN A 221 3.86 -12.16 16.26
N VAL A 222 4.59 -11.05 16.32
CA VAL A 222 5.38 -10.52 15.18
C VAL A 222 6.43 -11.52 14.69
N GLN A 223 7.07 -12.28 15.59
CA GLN A 223 8.11 -13.24 15.20
C GLN A 223 7.52 -14.38 14.36
N ASN A 224 6.38 -14.93 14.78
CA ASN A 224 5.73 -16.03 14.06
C ASN A 224 5.20 -15.53 12.69
N SER A 225 4.55 -14.37 12.66
CA SER A 225 4.05 -13.80 11.40
C SER A 225 5.18 -13.44 10.44
N ASN A 226 6.30 -12.86 10.93
CA ASN A 226 7.46 -12.58 10.10
C ASN A 226 8.06 -13.88 9.51
N ALA A 227 8.15 -14.96 10.29
CA ALA A 227 8.63 -16.26 9.79
C ALA A 227 7.70 -16.83 8.72
N PHE A 228 6.38 -16.74 8.90
CA PHE A 228 5.38 -17.19 7.95
C PHE A 228 5.47 -16.45 6.61
N TYR A 229 5.48 -15.11 6.61
CA TYR A 229 5.55 -14.36 5.35
C TYR A 229 6.90 -14.52 4.63
N LYS A 230 7.98 -14.84 5.36
CA LYS A 230 9.25 -15.27 4.75
C LYS A 230 9.13 -16.63 4.04
N GLN A 231 8.34 -17.58 4.56
CA GLN A 231 8.04 -18.83 3.84
C GLN A 231 7.25 -18.57 2.54
N LEU A 232 6.44 -17.51 2.51
CA LEU A 232 5.77 -17.02 1.29
C LEU A 232 6.72 -16.27 0.32
N GLY A 233 8.02 -16.26 0.59
CA GLY A 233 9.06 -15.70 -0.28
C GLY A 233 9.39 -14.23 -0.02
N TYR A 234 8.66 -13.54 0.88
CA TYR A 234 8.93 -12.13 1.17
C TYR A 234 10.30 -11.93 1.85
N LEU A 235 10.96 -10.85 1.50
CA LEU A 235 12.30 -10.49 1.95
C LEU A 235 12.23 -9.57 3.16
N SER A 236 12.96 -9.89 4.23
CA SER A 236 12.99 -9.06 5.43
C SER A 236 13.60 -7.70 5.12
N PHE A 237 12.86 -6.63 5.37
CA PHE A 237 13.35 -5.26 5.28
C PHE A 237 13.75 -4.75 6.67
N ASN A 238 12.81 -4.67 7.61
CA ASN A 238 13.11 -4.38 9.00
C ASN A 238 12.55 -5.49 9.89
N TYR A 239 13.36 -5.96 10.85
CA TYR A 239 12.92 -6.87 11.90
C TYR A 239 13.33 -6.28 13.24
N LEU A 240 12.37 -5.69 13.94
CA LEU A 240 12.57 -4.89 15.15
C LEU A 240 11.69 -5.43 16.31
N PRO A 241 12.00 -6.64 16.83
CA PRO A 241 11.15 -7.29 17.83
C PRO A 241 11.04 -6.50 19.13
N GLN A 242 12.04 -5.68 19.49
CA GLN A 242 12.00 -4.78 20.63
C GLN A 242 10.96 -3.65 20.49
N TYR A 243 10.57 -3.30 19.25
CA TYR A 243 9.49 -2.38 18.92
C TYR A 243 8.21 -3.10 18.52
N MET A 244 8.17 -4.44 18.65
CA MET A 244 7.04 -5.28 18.25
C MET A 244 6.63 -5.01 16.78
N TYR A 245 7.60 -4.94 15.88
CA TYR A 245 7.42 -4.53 14.49
C TYR A 245 8.29 -5.33 13.53
N ALA A 246 7.76 -5.62 12.36
CA ALA A 246 8.49 -6.12 11.20
C ALA A 246 7.80 -5.70 9.91
N ASP A 247 8.58 -5.52 8.85
CA ASP A 247 8.10 -5.37 7.49
C ASP A 247 8.97 -6.13 6.50
N LEU A 248 8.34 -6.52 5.39
CA LEU A 248 8.96 -7.33 4.34
C LEU A 248 8.58 -6.79 2.97
N GLY A 249 9.52 -6.92 2.02
CA GLY A 249 9.36 -6.50 0.64
C GLY A 249 9.20 -7.68 -0.32
N ALA A 250 8.78 -7.37 -1.54
CA ALA A 250 8.61 -8.32 -2.63
C ALA A 250 9.73 -8.26 -3.69
N GLY A 251 10.87 -7.61 -3.38
CA GLY A 251 12.04 -7.51 -4.26
C GLY A 251 12.14 -6.23 -5.09
N GLY A 252 11.19 -5.29 -4.95
CA GLY A 252 11.25 -3.95 -5.52
C GLY A 252 12.02 -2.96 -4.64
N ASP A 253 12.08 -1.69 -5.06
CA ASP A 253 12.74 -0.62 -4.30
C ASP A 253 11.93 -0.22 -3.07
N TYR A 254 10.61 -0.27 -3.13
CA TYR A 254 9.73 -0.10 -1.97
C TYR A 254 9.56 -1.42 -1.25
N GLN A 255 10.10 -1.53 -0.04
CA GLN A 255 10.19 -2.80 0.68
C GLN A 255 9.21 -2.94 1.86
N HIS A 256 8.16 -2.16 1.86
CA HIS A 256 7.14 -2.15 2.91
C HIS A 256 5.82 -2.74 2.37
N ARG A 257 5.84 -4.04 1.94
CA ARG A 257 4.69 -4.69 1.31
C ARG A 257 3.82 -5.46 2.31
N ILE A 258 4.41 -6.34 3.12
CA ILE A 258 3.74 -6.98 4.25
C ILE A 258 4.31 -6.38 5.53
N VAL A 259 3.44 -5.81 6.33
CA VAL A 259 3.81 -5.13 7.58
C VAL A 259 3.06 -5.74 8.75
N MET A 260 3.72 -5.86 9.87
CA MET A 260 3.11 -6.39 11.08
C MET A 260 3.63 -5.72 12.33
N ASN A 261 2.72 -5.51 13.26
CA ASN A 261 3.06 -5.07 14.61
C ASN A 261 2.17 -5.75 15.66
N SER A 262 2.54 -5.65 16.94
CA SER A 262 1.74 -6.09 18.08
C SER A 262 1.51 -4.93 19.07
N TRP A 263 1.29 -3.71 18.57
CA TRP A 263 1.12 -2.51 19.41
C TRP A 263 -0.22 -2.49 20.16
N HIS A 264 -1.21 -3.23 19.67
CA HIS A 264 -2.50 -3.49 20.36
C HIS A 264 -2.39 -4.47 21.52
N GLY A 265 -1.22 -5.11 21.69
CA GLY A 265 -0.92 -6.13 22.69
C GLY A 265 -0.58 -7.49 22.07
N LYS A 266 0.38 -8.20 22.69
CA LYS A 266 0.76 -9.56 22.27
C LYS A 266 -0.35 -10.57 22.58
N ASN A 267 -0.41 -11.65 21.79
CA ASN A 267 -1.32 -12.79 21.98
C ASN A 267 -2.81 -12.41 21.98
N LYS A 268 -3.16 -11.31 21.33
CA LYS A 268 -4.58 -10.96 21.16
C LYS A 268 -5.22 -11.84 20.08
N PRO A 269 -6.47 -12.31 20.29
CA PRO A 269 -7.21 -13.03 19.26
C PRO A 269 -7.63 -12.11 18.12
N LEU A 270 -8.10 -12.69 17.02
CA LEU A 270 -8.87 -11.97 16.01
C LEU A 270 -10.14 -11.38 16.63
N ALA A 271 -10.65 -10.30 16.05
CA ALA A 271 -11.96 -9.76 16.40
C ALA A 271 -13.06 -10.81 16.19
N PRO A 272 -14.19 -10.73 16.91
CA PRO A 272 -15.34 -11.59 16.68
C PRO A 272 -15.76 -11.61 15.21
N ALA A 273 -16.19 -12.77 14.71
CA ALA A 273 -16.46 -12.99 13.28
C ALA A 273 -17.58 -12.09 12.72
N GLU A 274 -18.46 -11.60 13.58
CA GLU A 274 -19.54 -10.66 13.26
C GLU A 274 -19.09 -9.19 13.18
N SER A 275 -17.79 -8.91 13.43
CA SER A 275 -17.24 -7.55 13.33
C SER A 275 -16.82 -7.22 11.91
N ALA A 276 -16.97 -5.95 11.53
CA ALA A 276 -16.34 -5.43 10.31
C ALA A 276 -14.81 -5.53 10.38
N GLY A 277 -14.16 -5.75 9.23
CA GLY A 277 -12.71 -5.91 9.14
C GLY A 277 -12.28 -6.78 7.98
N LEU A 278 -11.05 -7.27 8.05
CA LEU A 278 -10.48 -8.12 7.03
C LEU A 278 -11.22 -9.46 6.89
N ARG A 279 -11.67 -9.78 5.67
CA ARG A 279 -12.13 -11.11 5.33
C ARG A 279 -10.98 -11.96 4.81
N HIS A 280 -10.23 -11.46 3.84
CA HIS A 280 -8.97 -12.00 3.33
C HIS A 280 -8.30 -10.98 2.40
N PHE A 281 -7.06 -11.23 2.04
CA PHE A 281 -6.38 -10.52 0.97
C PHE A 281 -5.70 -11.51 0.03
N GLN A 282 -5.51 -11.08 -1.22
CA GLN A 282 -4.93 -11.90 -2.27
C GLN A 282 -3.49 -11.46 -2.53
N ILE A 283 -2.58 -12.45 -2.64
CA ILE A 283 -1.22 -12.29 -3.13
C ILE A 283 -1.15 -12.96 -4.51
N ILE A 284 -0.67 -12.24 -5.51
CA ILE A 284 -0.50 -12.70 -6.88
C ILE A 284 0.99 -12.81 -7.17
N TYR A 285 1.50 -14.00 -7.36
CA TYR A 285 2.88 -14.22 -7.76
C TYR A 285 3.06 -13.96 -9.27
N LYS A 286 4.23 -13.46 -9.65
CA LYS A 286 4.54 -13.07 -11.04
C LYS A 286 4.37 -14.20 -12.06
N ASN A 287 4.52 -15.45 -11.64
CA ASN A 287 4.37 -16.64 -12.48
C ASN A 287 4.15 -17.92 -11.64
N LYS A 288 3.80 -19.01 -12.32
CA LYS A 288 3.53 -20.32 -11.73
C LYS A 288 4.74 -20.92 -11.03
N GLU A 289 5.94 -20.71 -11.57
CA GLU A 289 7.20 -21.24 -11.02
C GLU A 289 7.45 -20.65 -9.63
N LYS A 290 7.26 -19.33 -9.47
CA LYS A 290 7.41 -18.65 -8.16
C LYS A 290 6.36 -19.11 -7.16
N LEU A 291 5.12 -19.27 -7.57
CA LEU A 291 4.07 -19.80 -6.71
C LEU A 291 4.38 -21.24 -6.28
N SER A 292 4.85 -22.10 -7.20
CA SER A 292 5.24 -23.48 -6.88
C SER A 292 6.41 -23.55 -5.91
N GLU A 293 7.43 -22.68 -6.05
CA GLU A 293 8.54 -22.54 -5.11
C GLU A 293 8.02 -22.19 -3.69
N VAL A 294 7.09 -21.26 -3.60
CA VAL A 294 6.49 -20.83 -2.32
C VAL A 294 5.68 -21.97 -1.69
N LEU A 295 4.84 -22.65 -2.45
CA LEU A 295 4.02 -23.75 -1.96
C LEU A 295 4.85 -24.92 -1.43
N ALA A 296 6.05 -25.14 -1.97
CA ALA A 296 6.99 -26.15 -1.47
C ALA A 296 7.52 -25.84 -0.05
N ASN A 297 7.46 -24.58 0.39
CA ASN A 297 7.91 -24.14 1.71
C ASN A 297 6.77 -24.06 2.76
N VAL A 298 5.52 -24.27 2.33
CA VAL A 298 4.33 -24.16 3.18
C VAL A 298 3.70 -25.54 3.36
N SER A 299 3.45 -25.94 4.61
CA SER A 299 2.95 -27.26 4.92
C SER A 299 1.41 -27.39 4.90
N ASN A 300 0.69 -26.27 5.06
CA ASN A 300 -0.78 -26.29 5.23
C ASN A 300 -1.43 -25.25 4.31
N TYR A 301 -2.10 -25.72 3.26
CA TYR A 301 -2.95 -24.89 2.41
C TYR A 301 -4.11 -25.75 1.85
N GLU A 302 -5.18 -25.09 1.45
CA GLU A 302 -6.31 -25.70 0.76
C GLU A 302 -6.36 -25.19 -0.68
N GLU A 303 -6.29 -26.10 -1.66
CA GLU A 303 -6.43 -25.73 -3.07
C GLU A 303 -7.91 -25.66 -3.44
N LYS A 304 -8.42 -24.47 -3.74
CA LYS A 304 -9.79 -24.24 -4.21
C LYS A 304 -9.92 -22.87 -4.88
N GLU A 305 -11.00 -22.69 -5.64
CA GLU A 305 -11.34 -21.41 -6.29
C GLU A 305 -10.22 -20.89 -7.22
N GLY A 306 -9.43 -21.80 -7.82
CA GLY A 306 -8.36 -21.45 -8.74
C GLY A 306 -7.07 -20.94 -8.08
N GLY A 307 -6.91 -21.15 -6.78
CA GLY A 307 -5.73 -20.75 -6.03
C GLY A 307 -5.55 -21.55 -4.74
N TYR A 308 -4.79 -20.98 -3.79
CA TYR A 308 -4.39 -21.65 -2.56
C TYR A 308 -4.72 -20.78 -1.35
N TRP A 309 -5.50 -21.33 -0.42
CA TRP A 309 -5.92 -20.67 0.81
C TRP A 309 -5.04 -21.08 1.98
N LEU A 310 -4.59 -20.08 2.75
CA LEU A 310 -3.80 -20.28 3.95
C LEU A 310 -4.36 -19.42 5.09
N ASP A 311 -4.07 -19.83 6.32
CA ASP A 311 -4.20 -18.98 7.50
C ASP A 311 -2.79 -18.54 7.94
N ASP A 312 -2.61 -17.23 8.15
CA ASP A 312 -1.37 -16.76 8.78
C ASP A 312 -1.36 -17.14 10.28
N PRO A 313 -0.24 -17.01 11.01
CA PRO A 313 -0.17 -17.38 12.42
C PRO A 313 -1.13 -16.62 13.36
N THR A 314 -1.71 -15.52 12.89
CA THR A 314 -2.73 -14.76 13.62
C THR A 314 -4.14 -15.29 13.34
N GLY A 315 -4.32 -15.99 12.19
CA GLY A 315 -5.59 -16.50 11.68
C GLY A 315 -6.18 -15.64 10.55
N ASN A 316 -5.42 -14.68 10.00
CA ASN A 316 -5.85 -13.96 8.80
C ASN A 316 -5.82 -14.89 7.60
N LYS A 317 -6.89 -14.86 6.80
CA LYS A 317 -6.98 -15.63 5.55
C LYS A 317 -6.17 -14.95 4.45
N VAL A 318 -5.32 -15.74 3.79
CA VAL A 318 -4.50 -15.31 2.65
C VAL A 318 -4.82 -16.20 1.46
N PHE A 319 -5.08 -15.59 0.30
CA PHE A 319 -5.35 -16.29 -0.95
C PHE A 319 -4.18 -16.10 -1.91
N LEU A 320 -3.56 -17.19 -2.36
CA LEU A 320 -2.40 -17.15 -3.24
C LEU A 320 -2.81 -17.58 -4.65
N THR A 321 -2.39 -16.79 -5.64
CA THR A 321 -2.52 -17.11 -7.07
C THR A 321 -1.24 -16.70 -7.82
N ASN A 322 -1.21 -16.89 -9.12
CA ASN A 322 -0.17 -16.35 -10.01
C ASN A 322 -0.82 -15.64 -11.20
N ASN A 323 -0.06 -14.77 -11.84
CA ASN A 323 -0.43 -14.26 -13.16
C ASN A 323 -0.47 -15.43 -14.16
N SER A 324 -1.55 -15.50 -14.93
CA SER A 324 -1.78 -16.49 -15.98
C SER A 324 -0.91 -16.24 -17.22
#